data_99cd3bf4103f85425315e06265972de8
#
_entry.id   99cd3bf4103f85425315e06265972de8
#
_cell.length_a   1.000
_cell.length_b   1.000
_cell.length_c   1.000
_cell.angle_alpha   90.00
_cell.angle_beta   90.00
_cell.angle_gamma   90.00
#
_symmetry.space_group_name_H-M   'P 1'
#
loop_
_entity.id
_entity.type
_entity.pdbx_description
1 polymer ?
#
loop_
_entity_poly.entity_id
_entity_poly.type
_entity_poly.pdbx_seq_one_letter_code
_entity_poly.pdbx_strand_id
1 'polypeptide(L)'
;MGSPQIVEILKEAHATFEFEVESILRKDSLDLTDEDRGLIQRKIEGEACERIVVTHGTDTMIQTAKALQGVAGKTIVLTGSMQPARFKSADAAFNVGVAIGAVQVLPPGVYIAMNGQIFDPAKARKNVADSRFERI
;
A
#
# COMPACT_ATOMS: atom_id res chain seq x y z
N MET A 1 -17.97 12.42 -0.04
CA MET A 1 -17.00 11.32 -0.10
C MET A 1 -16.76 10.75 1.24
N GLY A 2 -16.80 9.44 1.36
CA GLY A 2 -16.60 8.78 2.64
C GLY A 2 -15.15 8.81 3.09
N SER A 3 -14.92 8.42 4.33
CA SER A 3 -13.58 8.21 4.87
C SER A 3 -12.83 7.16 4.05
N PRO A 4 -11.50 7.24 3.96
CA PRO A 4 -10.74 6.16 3.36
C PRO A 4 -11.08 4.82 3.99
N GLN A 5 -11.15 3.78 3.18
CA GLN A 5 -11.52 2.44 3.65
C GLN A 5 -10.61 1.94 4.77
N ILE A 6 -9.33 2.30 4.73
CA ILE A 6 -8.37 1.92 5.78
C ILE A 6 -8.79 2.42 7.16
N VAL A 7 -9.41 3.59 7.26
CA VAL A 7 -9.86 4.13 8.55
C VAL A 7 -10.92 3.21 9.16
N GLU A 8 -11.85 2.74 8.36
CA GLU A 8 -12.89 1.84 8.84
C GLU A 8 -12.33 0.49 9.28
N ILE A 9 -11.37 -0.04 8.52
CA ILE A 9 -10.68 -1.29 8.86
C ILE A 9 -9.99 -1.16 10.22
N LEU A 10 -9.28 -0.06 10.43
CA LEU A 10 -8.57 0.17 11.69
C LEU A 10 -9.53 0.30 12.88
N LYS A 11 -10.66 0.97 12.67
CA LYS A 11 -11.68 1.11 13.71
C LYS A 11 -12.32 -0.23 14.07
N GLU A 12 -12.71 -1.02 13.09
CA GLU A 12 -13.32 -2.31 13.31
C GLU A 12 -12.34 -3.29 13.96
N ALA A 13 -11.07 -3.18 13.64
CA ALA A 13 -10.03 -4.02 14.25
C ALA A 13 -9.58 -3.54 15.63
N HIS A 14 -10.12 -2.41 16.12
CA HIS A 14 -9.72 -1.85 17.41
C HIS A 14 -8.22 -1.60 17.51
N ALA A 15 -7.64 -1.04 16.44
CA ALA A 15 -6.20 -0.75 16.39
C ALA A 15 -5.81 0.18 17.54
N THR A 16 -4.75 -0.16 18.24
CA THR A 16 -4.32 0.55 19.45
C THR A 16 -3.06 1.40 19.26
N PHE A 17 -2.40 1.32 18.11
CA PHE A 17 -1.26 2.18 17.81
C PHE A 17 -1.75 3.56 17.33
N GLU A 18 -0.90 4.56 17.46
CA GLU A 18 -1.20 5.89 16.93
C GLU A 18 -0.99 5.89 15.42
N PHE A 19 -1.90 6.52 14.70
CA PHE A 19 -1.79 6.62 13.24
C PHE A 19 -2.45 7.89 12.73
N GLU A 20 -1.98 8.33 11.55
CA GLU A 20 -2.60 9.40 10.80
C GLU A 20 -2.91 8.87 9.39
N VAL A 21 -4.02 9.29 8.82
CA VAL A 21 -4.43 8.88 7.48
C VAL A 21 -4.59 10.12 6.61
N GLU A 22 -3.96 10.11 5.45
CA GLU A 22 -4.05 11.18 4.48
C GLU A 22 -4.37 10.62 3.10
N SER A 23 -5.37 11.19 2.43
CA SER A 23 -5.67 10.84 1.04
C SER A 23 -4.88 11.78 0.13
N ILE A 24 -4.01 11.23 -0.69
CA ILE A 24 -3.17 12.01 -1.59
C ILE A 24 -3.82 12.15 -2.97
N LEU A 25 -4.28 11.03 -3.52
CA LEU A 25 -4.87 10.97 -4.84
C LEU A 25 -6.12 10.09 -4.83
N ARG A 26 -7.06 10.42 -5.72
CA ARG A 26 -8.31 9.67 -5.86
C ARG A 26 -8.47 9.23 -7.29
N LYS A 27 -7.49 8.51 -7.78
CA LYS A 27 -7.47 7.98 -9.14
C LYS A 27 -7.40 6.47 -9.10
N ASP A 28 -7.96 5.83 -10.11
CA ASP A 28 -7.69 4.43 -10.33
C ASP A 28 -6.21 4.25 -10.65
N SER A 29 -5.67 3.13 -10.23
CA SER A 29 -4.25 2.85 -10.43
C SER A 29 -3.83 2.92 -11.91
N LEU A 30 -4.72 2.55 -12.82
CA LEU A 30 -4.45 2.65 -14.26
C LEU A 30 -4.31 4.09 -14.76
N ASP A 31 -4.88 5.06 -14.05
CA ASP A 31 -4.86 6.48 -14.43
C ASP A 31 -3.70 7.25 -13.77
N LEU A 32 -2.91 6.59 -12.95
CA LEU A 32 -1.77 7.24 -12.31
C LEU A 32 -0.64 7.49 -13.32
N THR A 33 -0.12 8.70 -13.26
CA THR A 33 1.01 9.13 -14.10
C THR A 33 2.31 9.12 -13.30
N ASP A 34 3.43 9.29 -13.99
CA ASP A 34 4.72 9.44 -13.30
C ASP A 34 4.77 10.71 -12.45
N GLU A 35 4.05 11.76 -12.86
CA GLU A 35 3.91 12.98 -12.04
C GLU A 35 3.15 12.68 -10.75
N ASP A 36 2.10 11.87 -10.81
CA ASP A 36 1.36 11.43 -9.64
C ASP A 36 2.25 10.63 -8.68
N ARG A 37 3.08 9.75 -9.21
CA ARG A 37 4.03 8.97 -8.41
C ARG A 37 5.10 9.86 -7.78
N GLY A 38 5.54 10.89 -8.50
CA GLY A 38 6.43 11.90 -7.95
C GLY A 38 5.80 12.68 -6.79
N LEU A 39 4.51 12.99 -6.89
CA LEU A 39 3.78 13.62 -5.82
C LEU A 39 3.71 12.73 -4.56
N ILE A 40 3.40 11.45 -4.75
CA ILE A 40 3.38 10.47 -3.66
C ILE A 40 4.75 10.41 -2.99
N GLN A 41 5.82 10.33 -3.79
CA GLN A 41 7.19 10.30 -3.27
C GLN A 41 7.51 11.53 -2.42
N ARG A 42 7.20 12.72 -2.92
CA ARG A 42 7.47 13.96 -2.18
C ARG A 42 6.68 14.05 -0.88
N LYS A 43 5.43 13.60 -0.90
CA LYS A 43 4.60 13.56 0.30
C LYS A 43 5.21 12.64 1.36
N ILE A 44 5.66 11.47 0.94
CA ILE A 44 6.28 10.50 1.85
C ILE A 44 7.60 11.03 2.40
N GLU A 45 8.42 11.62 1.55
CA GLU A 45 9.70 12.20 1.97
C GLU A 45 9.52 13.33 2.99
N GLY A 46 8.43 14.09 2.87
CA GLY A 46 8.12 15.18 3.78
C GLY A 46 7.50 14.78 5.10
N GLU A 47 7.12 13.50 5.25
CA GLU A 47 6.50 13.04 6.49
C GLU A 47 7.54 12.80 7.58
N ALA A 48 7.17 13.15 8.81
CA ALA A 48 8.03 12.87 9.96
C ALA A 48 8.02 11.39 10.33
N CYS A 49 6.94 10.68 10.04
CA CYS A 49 6.82 9.26 10.35
C CYS A 49 7.78 8.44 9.49
N GLU A 50 8.41 7.45 10.10
CA GLU A 50 9.33 6.55 9.40
C GLU A 50 8.62 5.31 8.86
N ARG A 51 7.44 5.00 9.37
CA ARG A 51 6.66 3.82 8.99
C ARG A 51 5.42 4.26 8.24
N ILE A 52 5.32 3.85 6.99
CA ILE A 52 4.26 4.31 6.09
C ILE A 52 3.63 3.13 5.38
N VAL A 53 2.31 3.04 5.47
CA VAL A 53 1.52 2.10 4.68
C VAL A 53 0.79 2.91 3.60
N VAL A 54 0.93 2.49 2.36
CA VAL A 54 0.27 3.12 1.22
C VAL A 54 -0.80 2.18 0.68
N THR A 55 -2.05 2.62 0.70
CA THR A 55 -3.11 1.87 0.04
C THR A 55 -3.22 2.33 -1.41
N HIS A 56 -3.26 1.39 -2.32
CA HIS A 56 -3.09 1.65 -3.74
C HIS A 56 -3.86 0.60 -4.56
N GLY A 57 -4.38 1.00 -5.70
CA GLY A 57 -4.95 0.04 -6.64
C GLY A 57 -3.87 -0.92 -7.14
N THR A 58 -4.24 -2.16 -7.42
CA THR A 58 -3.26 -3.21 -7.68
C THR A 58 -2.66 -3.19 -9.08
N ASP A 59 -3.33 -2.57 -10.06
CA ASP A 59 -2.88 -2.64 -11.45
C ASP A 59 -1.50 -2.03 -11.71
N THR A 60 -1.16 -0.94 -11.02
CA THR A 60 0.15 -0.30 -11.16
C THR A 60 0.88 -0.13 -9.83
N MET A 61 0.52 -0.94 -8.85
CA MET A 61 1.15 -0.90 -7.52
C MET A 61 2.66 -1.12 -7.59
N ILE A 62 3.10 -2.05 -8.42
CA ILE A 62 4.51 -2.37 -8.59
C ILE A 62 5.27 -1.16 -9.15
N GLN A 63 4.71 -0.47 -10.14
CA GLN A 63 5.34 0.73 -10.70
C GLN A 63 5.51 1.82 -9.66
N THR A 64 4.49 2.06 -8.84
CA THR A 64 4.57 3.05 -7.76
C THR A 64 5.59 2.63 -6.71
N ALA A 65 5.61 1.35 -6.33
CA ALA A 65 6.60 0.84 -5.38
C ALA A 65 8.03 1.04 -5.89
N LYS A 66 8.27 0.77 -7.17
CA LYS A 66 9.58 1.01 -7.80
C LYS A 66 9.97 2.49 -7.78
N ALA A 67 9.01 3.37 -8.01
CA ALA A 67 9.24 4.81 -7.98
C ALA A 67 9.64 5.31 -6.58
N LEU A 68 9.25 4.59 -5.52
CA LEU A 68 9.56 4.94 -4.14
C LEU A 68 10.89 4.39 -3.64
N GLN A 69 11.58 3.58 -4.40
CA GLN A 69 12.84 2.94 -3.98
C GLN A 69 13.94 3.93 -3.58
N GLY A 70 13.88 5.16 -4.07
CA GLY A 70 14.87 6.18 -3.74
C GLY A 70 14.62 6.88 -2.41
N VAL A 71 13.51 6.62 -1.74
CA VAL A 71 13.20 7.27 -0.46
C VAL A 71 14.06 6.64 0.65
N ALA A 72 14.83 7.46 1.33
CA ALA A 72 15.74 6.98 2.35
C ALA A 72 15.13 7.06 3.76
N GLY A 73 15.52 6.13 4.63
CA GLY A 73 15.21 6.20 6.05
C GLY A 73 13.77 5.85 6.42
N LYS A 74 13.01 5.27 5.50
CA LYS A 74 11.61 4.91 5.77
C LYS A 74 11.31 3.48 5.40
N THR A 75 10.43 2.86 6.18
CA THR A 75 9.83 1.57 5.84
C THR A 75 8.47 1.85 5.20
N ILE A 76 8.34 1.51 3.93
CA ILE A 76 7.14 1.79 3.14
C ILE A 76 6.56 0.45 2.67
N VAL A 77 5.31 0.20 3.02
CA VAL A 77 4.61 -1.02 2.60
C VAL A 77 3.38 -0.63 1.81
N LEU A 78 3.34 -1.04 0.55
CA LEU A 78 2.16 -0.83 -0.29
C LEU A 78 1.24 -2.03 -0.19
N THR A 79 -0.04 -1.76 -0.17
CA THR A 79 -1.06 -2.80 -0.10
C THR A 79 -2.35 -2.31 -0.76
N GLY A 80 -3.29 -3.18 -0.92
CA GLY A 80 -4.57 -2.84 -1.53
C GLY A 80 -5.49 -4.03 -1.56
N SER A 81 -6.48 -3.96 -2.43
CA SER A 81 -7.45 -5.03 -2.62
C SER A 81 -7.45 -5.49 -4.07
N MET A 82 -7.48 -6.78 -4.28
CA MET A 82 -7.69 -7.35 -5.62
C MET A 82 -9.16 -7.23 -6.03
N GLN A 83 -10.05 -7.06 -5.07
CA GLN A 83 -11.47 -6.94 -5.31
C GLN A 83 -11.87 -5.47 -5.44
N PRO A 84 -12.74 -5.12 -6.37
CA PRO A 84 -13.28 -3.76 -6.43
C PRO A 84 -13.97 -3.36 -5.12
N ALA A 85 -14.16 -2.07 -4.93
CA ALA A 85 -14.71 -1.48 -3.72
C ALA A 85 -16.01 -2.10 -3.22
N ARG A 86 -16.81 -2.70 -4.08
CA ARG A 86 -18.06 -3.35 -3.65
C ARG A 86 -17.85 -4.58 -2.79
N PHE A 87 -16.64 -5.17 -2.87
CA PHE A 87 -16.31 -6.33 -2.03
C PHE A 87 -15.37 -5.87 -0.95
N LYS A 88 -15.92 -5.10 -0.12
CA LYS A 88 -15.18 -4.53 0.86
C LYS A 88 -14.52 -5.46 1.69
N SER A 89 -14.01 -6.14 1.68
CA SER A 89 -13.70 -6.43 2.93
C SER A 89 -12.80 -7.52 3.24
N ALA A 90 -12.98 -8.72 2.87
CA ALA A 90 -12.15 -9.79 3.40
C ALA A 90 -10.72 -9.65 2.89
N ASP A 91 -10.55 -9.37 1.60
CA ASP A 91 -9.20 -9.25 1.03
C ASP A 91 -8.54 -7.94 1.46
N ALA A 92 -9.27 -6.83 1.49
CA ALA A 92 -8.71 -5.55 1.90
C ALA A 92 -8.27 -5.56 3.37
N ALA A 93 -9.12 -6.03 4.26
CA ALA A 93 -8.79 -6.09 5.69
C ALA A 93 -7.59 -7.01 5.95
N PHE A 94 -7.54 -8.15 5.29
CA PHE A 94 -6.43 -9.09 5.43
C PHE A 94 -5.12 -8.46 4.96
N ASN A 95 -5.12 -7.86 3.76
CA ASN A 95 -3.93 -7.22 3.20
C ASN A 95 -3.45 -6.04 4.05
N VAL A 96 -4.36 -5.20 4.50
CA VAL A 96 -4.02 -4.07 5.38
C VAL A 96 -3.42 -4.57 6.69
N GLY A 97 -4.00 -5.61 7.29
CA GLY A 97 -3.47 -6.20 8.52
C GLY A 97 -2.04 -6.71 8.35
N VAL A 98 -1.78 -7.41 7.24
CA VAL A 98 -0.42 -7.88 6.93
C VAL A 98 0.53 -6.71 6.74
N ALA A 99 0.11 -5.66 6.02
CA ALA A 99 0.95 -4.48 5.78
C ALA A 99 1.30 -3.77 7.10
N ILE A 100 0.33 -3.62 8.00
CA ILE A 100 0.54 -2.99 9.30
C ILE A 100 1.51 -3.80 10.14
N GLY A 101 1.36 -5.10 10.18
CA GLY A 101 2.31 -5.97 10.87
C GLY A 101 3.71 -5.87 10.28
N ALA A 102 3.81 -5.89 8.96
CA ALA A 102 5.09 -5.82 8.26
C ALA A 102 5.82 -4.49 8.51
N VAL A 103 5.09 -3.36 8.44
CA VAL A 103 5.70 -2.03 8.58
C VAL A 103 6.30 -1.82 9.96
N GLN A 104 5.81 -2.51 10.96
CA GLN A 104 6.32 -2.39 12.33
C GLN A 104 7.64 -3.14 12.55
N VAL A 105 7.96 -4.12 11.73
CA VAL A 105 9.11 -5.02 11.97
C VAL A 105 10.16 -5.01 10.86
N LEU A 106 9.82 -4.58 9.66
CA LEU A 106 10.77 -4.60 8.54
C LEU A 106 11.74 -3.41 8.60
N PRO A 107 12.98 -3.62 8.12
CA PRO A 107 13.94 -2.52 8.03
C PRO A 107 13.53 -1.51 6.95
N PRO A 108 14.15 -0.32 6.92
CA PRO A 108 13.87 0.65 5.87
C PRO A 108 13.97 0.04 4.48
N GLY A 109 13.01 0.37 3.65
CA GLY A 109 12.90 -0.15 2.29
C GLY A 109 11.47 -0.07 1.80
N VAL A 110 11.23 -0.54 0.59
CA VAL A 110 9.91 -0.55 -0.03
C VAL A 110 9.47 -1.98 -0.28
N TYR A 111 8.27 -2.28 0.16
CA TYR A 111 7.71 -3.64 0.13
C TYR A 111 6.27 -3.61 -0.37
N ILE A 112 5.81 -4.74 -0.87
CA ILE A 112 4.39 -4.94 -1.21
C ILE A 112 3.85 -6.06 -0.33
N ALA A 113 2.73 -5.79 0.36
CA ALA A 113 2.04 -6.80 1.16
C ALA A 113 0.73 -7.16 0.47
N MET A 114 0.70 -8.31 -0.17
CA MET A 114 -0.47 -8.81 -0.88
C MET A 114 -0.57 -10.32 -0.74
N ASN A 115 -1.78 -10.82 -0.72
CA ASN A 115 -2.05 -12.27 -0.67
C ASN A 115 -1.35 -12.98 0.50
N GLY A 116 -1.19 -12.30 1.61
CA GLY A 116 -0.55 -12.88 2.81
C GLY A 116 0.96 -12.99 2.73
N GLN A 117 1.59 -12.35 1.76
CA GLN A 117 3.04 -12.40 1.57
C GLN A 117 3.62 -11.00 1.43
N ILE A 118 4.92 -10.91 1.69
CA ILE A 118 5.69 -9.67 1.51
C ILE A 118 6.59 -9.86 0.28
N PHE A 119 6.49 -8.93 -0.65
CA PHE A 119 7.25 -8.97 -1.91
C PHE A 119 8.24 -7.83 -2.00
N ASP A 120 9.39 -8.11 -2.59
CA ASP A 120 10.28 -7.08 -3.12
C ASP A 120 9.69 -6.59 -4.45
N PRO A 121 9.42 -5.30 -4.62
CA PRO A 121 8.83 -4.80 -5.85
C PRO A 121 9.59 -5.15 -7.13
N ALA A 122 10.91 -5.30 -7.03
CA ALA A 122 11.73 -5.68 -8.17
C ALA A 122 11.57 -7.16 -8.57
N LYS A 123 10.98 -7.96 -7.70
CA LYS A 123 10.85 -9.41 -7.88
C LYS A 123 9.43 -9.89 -7.75
N ALA A 124 8.48 -9.06 -8.12
CA ALA A 124 7.06 -9.38 -8.01
C ALA A 124 6.33 -9.07 -9.31
N ARG A 125 5.26 -9.79 -9.53
CA ARG A 125 4.31 -9.50 -10.61
C ARG A 125 2.88 -9.76 -10.16
N LYS A 126 1.94 -9.11 -10.83
CA LYS A 126 0.53 -9.36 -10.61
C LYS A 126 0.06 -10.40 -11.63
N ASN A 127 -0.46 -11.52 -11.14
CA ASN A 127 -1.10 -12.52 -11.98
C ASN A 127 -2.60 -12.24 -12.01
N VAL A 128 -3.08 -11.62 -13.09
CA VAL A 128 -4.48 -11.20 -13.21
C VAL A 128 -5.41 -12.41 -13.25
N ALA A 129 -5.02 -13.46 -13.95
CA ALA A 129 -5.85 -14.65 -14.10
C ALA A 129 -6.15 -15.34 -12.76
N ASP A 130 -5.17 -15.38 -11.86
CA ASP A 130 -5.30 -16.03 -10.57
C ASP A 130 -5.56 -15.04 -9.43
N SER A 131 -5.78 -13.78 -9.74
CA SER A 131 -6.07 -12.71 -8.76
C SER A 131 -5.06 -12.67 -7.62
N ARG A 132 -3.78 -12.74 -7.96
CA ARG A 132 -2.73 -12.74 -6.92
C ARG A 132 -1.44 -12.10 -7.40
N PHE A 133 -0.63 -11.68 -6.43
CA PHE A 133 0.75 -11.31 -6.67
C PHE A 133 1.63 -12.54 -6.46
N GLU A 134 2.70 -12.62 -7.19
CA GLU A 134 3.63 -13.75 -7.10
C GLU A 134 5.06 -13.29 -7.39
N ARG A 135 6.01 -14.09 -6.91
CA ARG A 135 7.43 -13.84 -7.18
C ARG A 135 7.76 -14.23 -8.61
N ILE A 136 8.66 -13.45 -9.17
CA ILE A 136 9.22 -13.75 -10.49
C ILE A 136 10.41 -14.69 -10.31
#